data_cc4bb003c0292d6c9a319071aebe1496
#
_entry.id   cc4bb003c0292d6c9a319071aebe1496
#
_cell.length_a   1.000
_cell.length_b   1.000
_cell.length_c   1.000
_cell.angle_alpha   90.00
_cell.angle_beta   90.00
_cell.angle_gamma   90.00
#
_symmetry.space_group_name_H-M   'P 1'
#
loop_
_entity.id
_entity.type
_entity.pdbx_description
1 polymer ?
#
loop_
_entity_poly.entity_id
_entity_poly.type
_entity_poly.pdbx_seq_one_letter_code
_entity_poly.pdbx_strand_id
1 'polypeptide(L)'
;MAEQIAPEEAHRQALVGELRLIDLRDQAEVLASGVIEIAEPLADRPLPQLLAESRQAVALMCQRGVRSARLCAEAADSSPVRLLNVAGGFEAWRAAGLPVNEPRSPFSARERERYLRHFALPEVGEAGQLKLRRASVLLVGAGGLGSPAALYLAAAGLGRIVIVDDDRVERSNLQRQVLHAEAGIGQLKVDSASARLRALNPDIEIETRALRLGRDTVDACVADVDLVIDGSDNFPTRYLLNAACLRHARPLLYAAVERFSGQLGLFAPGRSGQPCYRCLFPDAPGPGEVPNCAEAGVLGVLPGIIGTLQTLEALKMLLGLGDSLLGQVLVVDGLQMSFRKIRVSPDPECPECGS
;
A
#
# COMPACT_ATOMS: atom_id res chain seq x y z
N MET A 1 -32.68 -17.49 10.62
CA MET A 1 -32.10 -17.68 9.24
C MET A 1 -32.45 -16.43 8.44
N ALA A 2 -31.54 -15.93 7.59
CA ALA A 2 -31.81 -14.78 6.72
C ALA A 2 -32.95 -15.10 5.75
N GLU A 3 -33.90 -14.18 5.60
CA GLU A 3 -34.99 -14.29 4.62
C GLU A 3 -34.36 -14.23 3.21
N GLN A 4 -34.79 -15.13 2.32
CA GLN A 4 -34.22 -15.28 0.98
C GLN A 4 -35.16 -14.68 -0.06
N ILE A 5 -34.60 -14.07 -1.10
CA ILE A 5 -35.30 -13.65 -2.29
C ILE A 5 -34.60 -14.22 -3.54
N ALA A 6 -35.39 -14.71 -4.51
CA ALA A 6 -34.83 -15.17 -5.77
C ALA A 6 -34.28 -13.98 -6.60
N PRO A 7 -33.21 -14.16 -7.40
CA PRO A 7 -32.64 -13.09 -8.21
C PRO A 7 -33.66 -12.39 -9.12
N GLU A 8 -34.52 -13.15 -9.77
CA GLU A 8 -35.55 -12.64 -10.68
C GLU A 8 -36.57 -11.74 -9.97
N GLU A 9 -36.98 -12.14 -8.76
CA GLU A 9 -37.91 -11.40 -7.94
C GLU A 9 -37.24 -10.14 -7.36
N ALA A 10 -35.98 -10.24 -6.93
CA ALA A 10 -35.20 -9.07 -6.50
C ALA A 10 -35.02 -8.05 -7.62
N HIS A 11 -34.76 -8.53 -8.85
CA HIS A 11 -34.69 -7.68 -10.04
C HIS A 11 -36.00 -6.96 -10.30
N ARG A 12 -37.11 -7.71 -10.32
CA ARG A 12 -38.47 -7.16 -10.59
C ARG A 12 -38.83 -6.08 -9.56
N GLN A 13 -38.66 -6.35 -8.27
CA GLN A 13 -38.99 -5.41 -7.20
C GLN A 13 -38.07 -4.19 -7.19
N ALA A 14 -36.77 -4.35 -7.51
CA ALA A 14 -35.84 -3.23 -7.60
C ALA A 14 -36.20 -2.29 -8.78
N LEU A 15 -36.59 -2.83 -9.93
CA LEU A 15 -37.01 -2.03 -11.09
C LEU A 15 -38.22 -1.13 -10.82
N VAL A 16 -39.16 -1.58 -10.00
CA VAL A 16 -40.36 -0.80 -9.65
C VAL A 16 -40.21 0.01 -8.36
N GLY A 17 -39.02 0.00 -7.74
CA GLY A 17 -38.73 0.78 -6.55
C GLY A 17 -39.32 0.23 -5.25
N GLU A 18 -39.79 -1.00 -5.23
CA GLU A 18 -40.29 -1.70 -4.03
C GLU A 18 -39.17 -2.21 -3.14
N LEU A 19 -37.95 -2.39 -3.71
CA LEU A 19 -36.78 -2.95 -3.07
C LEU A 19 -35.53 -2.13 -3.43
N ARG A 20 -34.67 -1.87 -2.46
CA ARG A 20 -33.28 -1.44 -2.70
C ARG A 20 -32.39 -2.66 -2.80
N LEU A 21 -31.69 -2.82 -3.92
CA LEU A 21 -30.71 -3.87 -4.11
C LEU A 21 -29.31 -3.31 -3.81
N ILE A 22 -28.62 -3.91 -2.84
CA ILE A 22 -27.29 -3.47 -2.40
C ILE A 22 -26.24 -4.53 -2.77
N ASP A 23 -25.26 -4.11 -3.55
CA ASP A 23 -24.13 -4.95 -3.95
C ASP A 23 -22.99 -4.85 -2.92
N LEU A 24 -22.71 -5.97 -2.26
CA LEU A 24 -21.65 -6.11 -1.27
C LEU A 24 -20.31 -6.55 -1.87
N ARG A 25 -20.27 -6.76 -3.19
CA ARG A 25 -19.04 -7.12 -3.87
C ARG A 25 -18.06 -5.96 -3.80
N ASP A 26 -16.81 -6.28 -3.56
CA ASP A 26 -15.76 -5.28 -3.67
C ASP A 26 -15.50 -4.91 -5.14
N GLN A 27 -14.73 -3.85 -5.33
CA GLN A 27 -14.46 -3.36 -6.68
C GLN A 27 -13.72 -4.37 -7.57
N ALA A 28 -12.91 -5.25 -6.98
CA ALA A 28 -12.22 -6.31 -7.71
C ALA A 28 -13.21 -7.36 -8.21
N GLU A 29 -14.15 -7.79 -7.36
CA GLU A 29 -15.23 -8.72 -7.73
C GLU A 29 -16.11 -8.13 -8.85
N VAL A 30 -16.44 -6.83 -8.75
CA VAL A 30 -17.27 -6.14 -9.76
C VAL A 30 -16.53 -6.01 -11.09
N LEU A 31 -15.26 -5.60 -11.09
CA LEU A 31 -14.42 -5.49 -12.30
C LEU A 31 -14.23 -6.85 -12.99
N ALA A 32 -14.14 -7.93 -12.21
CA ALA A 32 -13.97 -9.27 -12.75
C ALA A 32 -15.25 -9.89 -13.31
N SER A 33 -16.43 -9.49 -12.83
CA SER A 33 -17.67 -10.22 -13.09
C SER A 33 -18.80 -9.40 -13.71
N GLY A 34 -18.73 -8.07 -13.67
CA GLY A 34 -19.74 -7.17 -14.25
C GLY A 34 -20.56 -6.39 -13.22
N VAL A 35 -21.22 -5.35 -13.67
CA VAL A 35 -22.04 -4.41 -12.89
C VAL A 35 -23.52 -4.72 -13.07
N ILE A 36 -24.27 -4.72 -11.99
CA ILE A 36 -25.73 -4.70 -12.00
C ILE A 36 -26.16 -3.24 -11.81
N GLU A 37 -26.66 -2.61 -12.86
CA GLU A 37 -26.96 -1.17 -12.91
C GLU A 37 -27.97 -0.72 -11.85
N ILE A 38 -28.95 -1.57 -11.53
CA ILE A 38 -29.99 -1.28 -10.53
C ILE A 38 -29.53 -1.54 -9.09
N ALA A 39 -28.35 -2.13 -8.89
CA ALA A 39 -27.80 -2.37 -7.56
C ALA A 39 -26.91 -1.20 -7.13
N GLU A 40 -27.14 -0.73 -5.91
CA GLU A 40 -26.29 0.27 -5.29
C GLU A 40 -25.07 -0.41 -4.64
N PRO A 41 -23.84 0.06 -4.89
CA PRO A 41 -22.69 -0.45 -4.15
C PRO A 41 -22.78 -0.04 -2.67
N LEU A 42 -22.44 -0.95 -1.77
CA LEU A 42 -22.33 -0.60 -0.34
C LEU A 42 -21.24 0.47 -0.14
N ALA A 43 -20.14 0.38 -0.91
CA ALA A 43 -18.99 1.27 -0.82
C ALA A 43 -18.47 1.40 0.63
N ASP A 44 -18.03 2.60 1.02
CA ASP A 44 -17.49 2.87 2.35
C ASP A 44 -18.58 3.22 3.39
N ARG A 45 -19.87 3.05 3.05
CA ARG A 45 -20.98 3.35 3.98
C ARG A 45 -21.22 2.19 4.94
N PRO A 46 -21.33 2.44 6.26
CA PRO A 46 -21.74 1.40 7.20
C PRO A 46 -23.15 0.89 6.89
N LEU A 47 -23.33 -0.43 6.84
CA LEU A 47 -24.66 -1.04 6.59
C LEU A 47 -25.76 -0.52 7.54
N PRO A 48 -25.54 -0.33 8.84
CA PRO A 48 -26.56 0.21 9.74
C PRO A 48 -27.07 1.60 9.32
N GLN A 49 -26.18 2.46 8.83
CA GLN A 49 -26.58 3.79 8.34
C GLN A 49 -27.43 3.66 7.08
N LEU A 50 -27.05 2.83 6.12
CA LEU A 50 -27.82 2.59 4.89
C LEU A 50 -29.22 2.05 5.20
N LEU A 51 -29.33 1.13 6.16
CA LEU A 51 -30.62 0.58 6.59
C LEU A 51 -31.50 1.65 7.26
N ALA A 52 -30.93 2.52 8.09
CA ALA A 52 -31.67 3.60 8.74
C ALA A 52 -32.21 4.66 7.77
N GLU A 53 -31.53 4.87 6.66
CA GLU A 53 -31.95 5.80 5.58
C GLU A 53 -32.98 5.18 4.61
N SER A 54 -33.17 3.84 4.67
CA SER A 54 -34.05 3.13 3.74
C SER A 54 -35.49 3.18 4.18
N ARG A 55 -36.41 3.35 3.23
CA ARG A 55 -37.87 3.35 3.46
C ARG A 55 -38.56 2.10 2.89
N GLN A 56 -37.92 1.41 1.97
CA GLN A 56 -38.37 0.15 1.35
C GLN A 56 -37.52 -1.03 1.87
N ALA A 57 -37.95 -2.25 1.52
CA ALA A 57 -37.17 -3.44 1.78
C ALA A 57 -35.76 -3.34 1.14
N VAL A 58 -34.76 -3.93 1.78
CA VAL A 58 -33.36 -3.96 1.30
C VAL A 58 -32.96 -5.40 1.03
N ALA A 59 -32.47 -5.68 -0.17
CA ALA A 59 -31.84 -6.96 -0.49
C ALA A 59 -30.32 -6.78 -0.59
N LEU A 60 -29.58 -7.62 0.12
CA LEU A 60 -28.12 -7.68 0.04
C LEU A 60 -27.71 -8.80 -0.92
N MET A 61 -26.73 -8.50 -1.75
CA MET A 61 -26.14 -9.45 -2.68
C MET A 61 -24.62 -9.43 -2.56
N CYS A 62 -23.99 -10.60 -2.53
CA CYS A 62 -22.55 -10.77 -2.70
C CYS A 62 -22.29 -11.77 -3.83
N GLN A 63 -21.04 -12.17 -4.06
CA GLN A 63 -20.70 -13.05 -5.17
C GLN A 63 -21.51 -14.37 -5.18
N ARG A 64 -21.64 -15.06 -4.02
CA ARG A 64 -22.30 -16.38 -3.87
C ARG A 64 -23.47 -16.42 -2.89
N GLY A 65 -23.91 -15.28 -2.39
CA GLY A 65 -25.00 -15.21 -1.42
C GLY A 65 -24.64 -15.55 0.04
N VAL A 66 -23.41 -15.99 0.33
CA VAL A 66 -22.97 -16.42 1.68
C VAL A 66 -22.69 -15.24 2.61
N ARG A 67 -21.88 -14.28 2.16
CA ARG A 67 -21.52 -13.07 2.91
C ARG A 67 -22.77 -12.23 3.20
N SER A 68 -23.63 -12.06 2.21
CA SER A 68 -24.90 -11.33 2.34
C SER A 68 -25.87 -12.02 3.27
N ALA A 69 -26.00 -13.36 3.23
CA ALA A 69 -26.84 -14.11 4.16
C ALA A 69 -26.40 -13.95 5.62
N ARG A 70 -25.08 -13.96 5.88
CA ARG A 70 -24.52 -13.73 7.21
C ARG A 70 -24.85 -12.32 7.71
N LEU A 71 -24.61 -11.28 6.90
CA LEU A 71 -24.92 -9.90 7.28
C LEU A 71 -26.42 -9.66 7.50
N CYS A 72 -27.29 -10.30 6.70
CA CYS A 72 -28.73 -10.25 6.94
C CYS A 72 -29.11 -10.88 8.28
N ALA A 73 -28.50 -12.01 8.65
CA ALA A 73 -28.80 -12.67 9.92
C ALA A 73 -28.28 -11.84 11.12
N GLU A 74 -27.10 -11.23 11.00
CA GLU A 74 -26.52 -10.38 12.05
C GLU A 74 -27.31 -9.08 12.28
N ALA A 75 -27.88 -8.51 11.22
CA ALA A 75 -28.62 -7.25 11.29
C ALA A 75 -30.15 -7.42 11.43
N ALA A 76 -30.68 -8.65 11.41
CA ALA A 76 -32.13 -8.91 11.33
C ALA A 76 -32.91 -8.24 12.48
N ASP A 77 -32.43 -8.36 13.73
CA ASP A 77 -33.11 -7.85 14.91
C ASP A 77 -32.99 -6.32 15.09
N SER A 78 -32.02 -5.68 14.42
CA SER A 78 -31.75 -4.25 14.52
C SER A 78 -32.16 -3.46 13.28
N SER A 79 -32.57 -4.13 12.21
CA SER A 79 -32.93 -3.47 10.96
C SER A 79 -34.29 -2.79 11.06
N PRO A 80 -34.41 -1.48 10.72
CA PRO A 80 -35.67 -0.77 10.69
C PRO A 80 -36.56 -1.16 9.47
N VAL A 81 -36.00 -1.89 8.51
CA VAL A 81 -36.67 -2.31 7.27
C VAL A 81 -36.49 -3.82 7.05
N ARG A 82 -37.36 -4.39 6.25
CA ARG A 82 -37.24 -5.82 5.85
C ARG A 82 -35.93 -6.03 5.11
N LEU A 83 -35.12 -6.99 5.58
CA LEU A 83 -33.79 -7.29 5.08
C LEU A 83 -33.75 -8.70 4.46
N LEU A 84 -33.35 -8.78 3.21
CA LEU A 84 -33.39 -9.97 2.38
C LEU A 84 -31.99 -10.33 1.87
N ASN A 85 -31.71 -11.61 1.69
CA ASN A 85 -30.55 -12.08 0.98
C ASN A 85 -30.90 -12.54 -0.42
N VAL A 86 -30.21 -12.06 -1.45
CA VAL A 86 -30.36 -12.61 -2.81
C VAL A 86 -29.75 -14.02 -2.83
N ALA A 87 -30.61 -15.00 -3.03
CA ALA A 87 -30.24 -16.41 -3.03
C ALA A 87 -29.20 -16.72 -4.09
N GLY A 88 -28.07 -17.33 -3.72
CA GLY A 88 -26.96 -17.63 -4.63
C GLY A 88 -26.18 -16.42 -5.13
N GLY A 89 -26.56 -15.19 -4.73
CA GLY A 89 -25.85 -13.95 -5.04
C GLY A 89 -25.74 -13.64 -6.53
N PHE A 90 -24.64 -12.97 -6.90
CA PHE A 90 -24.35 -12.57 -8.27
C PHE A 90 -24.24 -13.78 -9.24
N GLU A 91 -23.71 -14.90 -8.79
CA GLU A 91 -23.61 -16.10 -9.64
C GLU A 91 -24.98 -16.60 -10.06
N ALA A 92 -25.94 -16.64 -9.13
CA ALA A 92 -27.33 -16.99 -9.45
C ALA A 92 -28.02 -15.93 -10.29
N TRP A 93 -27.78 -14.63 -10.05
CA TRP A 93 -28.25 -13.53 -10.89
C TRP A 93 -27.85 -13.69 -12.36
N ARG A 94 -26.54 -13.98 -12.57
CA ARG A 94 -26.01 -14.21 -13.93
C ARG A 94 -26.57 -15.51 -14.54
N ALA A 95 -26.69 -16.58 -13.75
CA ALA A 95 -27.27 -17.85 -14.22
C ALA A 95 -28.75 -17.72 -14.62
N ALA A 96 -29.50 -16.80 -13.99
CA ALA A 96 -30.87 -16.45 -14.35
C ALA A 96 -30.95 -15.57 -15.61
N GLY A 97 -29.84 -15.24 -16.26
CA GLY A 97 -29.82 -14.40 -17.47
C GLY A 97 -30.24 -12.93 -17.23
N LEU A 98 -30.19 -12.48 -15.98
CA LEU A 98 -30.55 -11.11 -15.63
C LEU A 98 -29.48 -10.10 -16.10
N PRO A 99 -29.86 -8.83 -16.33
CA PRO A 99 -28.95 -7.83 -16.88
C PRO A 99 -27.68 -7.64 -16.06
N VAL A 100 -26.53 -7.76 -16.73
CA VAL A 100 -25.19 -7.48 -16.21
C VAL A 100 -24.45 -6.70 -17.27
N ASN A 101 -23.98 -5.51 -16.93
CA ASN A 101 -23.21 -4.68 -17.84
C ASN A 101 -21.70 -4.93 -17.65
N GLU A 102 -20.94 -4.73 -18.72
CA GLU A 102 -19.47 -4.73 -18.59
C GLU A 102 -19.04 -3.59 -17.65
N PRO A 103 -18.12 -3.84 -16.72
CA PRO A 103 -17.65 -2.81 -15.83
C PRO A 103 -16.90 -1.75 -16.63
N ARG A 104 -17.22 -0.49 -16.41
CA ARG A 104 -16.41 0.59 -16.97
C ARG A 104 -15.08 0.62 -16.22
N SER A 105 -13.99 0.44 -16.95
CA SER A 105 -12.65 0.59 -16.36
C SER A 105 -12.51 1.97 -15.70
N PRO A 106 -12.06 2.05 -14.45
CA PRO A 106 -11.80 3.33 -13.77
C PRO A 106 -10.57 4.06 -14.33
N PHE A 107 -9.88 3.45 -15.30
CA PHE A 107 -8.66 3.96 -15.91
C PHE A 107 -8.94 4.57 -17.28
N SER A 108 -8.36 5.74 -17.54
CA SER A 108 -8.33 6.36 -18.87
C SER A 108 -7.60 5.46 -19.89
N ALA A 109 -7.77 5.74 -21.18
CA ALA A 109 -7.05 5.01 -22.23
C ALA A 109 -5.51 5.09 -22.05
N ARG A 110 -5.01 6.27 -21.63
CA ARG A 110 -3.58 6.50 -21.35
C ARG A 110 -3.07 5.68 -20.16
N GLU A 111 -3.83 5.63 -19.07
CA GLU A 111 -3.49 4.81 -17.90
C GLU A 111 -3.51 3.32 -18.25
N ARG A 112 -4.51 2.87 -19.05
CA ARG A 112 -4.57 1.48 -19.51
C ARG A 112 -3.39 1.10 -20.38
N GLU A 113 -2.92 1.98 -21.26
CA GLU A 113 -1.71 1.76 -22.04
C GLU A 113 -0.47 1.68 -21.11
N ARG A 114 -0.34 2.61 -20.15
CA ARG A 114 0.76 2.65 -19.19
C ARG A 114 0.86 1.38 -18.35
N TYR A 115 -0.27 0.93 -17.79
CA TYR A 115 -0.30 -0.20 -16.85
C TYR A 115 -0.70 -1.54 -17.48
N LEU A 116 -0.68 -1.63 -18.81
CA LEU A 116 -1.08 -2.84 -19.54
C LEU A 116 -0.39 -4.12 -19.02
N ARG A 117 0.88 -4.02 -18.62
CA ARG A 117 1.63 -5.15 -18.08
C ARG A 117 1.20 -5.55 -16.67
N HIS A 118 0.75 -4.61 -15.86
CA HIS A 118 0.14 -4.88 -14.56
C HIS A 118 -1.24 -5.53 -14.72
N PHE A 119 -2.04 -5.04 -15.65
CA PHE A 119 -3.36 -5.63 -15.93
C PHE A 119 -3.29 -7.06 -16.45
N ALA A 120 -2.20 -7.42 -17.15
CA ALA A 120 -1.99 -8.77 -17.64
C ALA A 120 -1.59 -9.79 -16.55
N LEU A 121 -1.26 -9.34 -15.34
CA LEU A 121 -0.97 -10.19 -14.20
C LEU A 121 -2.28 -10.49 -13.46
N PRO A 122 -2.75 -11.75 -13.39
CA PRO A 122 -4.02 -12.08 -12.72
C PRO A 122 -4.07 -11.64 -11.26
N GLU A 123 -2.93 -11.65 -10.57
CA GLU A 123 -2.79 -11.28 -9.17
C GLU A 123 -2.87 -9.76 -8.94
N VAL A 124 -2.65 -8.95 -9.98
CA VAL A 124 -2.72 -7.48 -9.94
C VAL A 124 -3.99 -7.00 -10.61
N GLY A 125 -4.09 -7.16 -11.93
CA GLY A 125 -5.23 -6.71 -12.72
C GLY A 125 -5.55 -5.22 -12.55
N GLU A 126 -6.71 -4.80 -13.01
CA GLU A 126 -7.21 -3.44 -12.76
C GLU A 126 -7.48 -3.18 -11.27
N ALA A 127 -7.91 -4.19 -10.54
CA ALA A 127 -8.20 -4.08 -9.11
C ALA A 127 -6.96 -3.78 -8.28
N GLY A 128 -5.86 -4.49 -8.53
CA GLY A 128 -4.57 -4.23 -7.88
C GLY A 128 -4.02 -2.86 -8.27
N GLN A 129 -4.09 -2.48 -9.54
CA GLN A 129 -3.66 -1.16 -9.98
C GLN A 129 -4.46 -0.04 -9.31
N LEU A 130 -5.74 -0.27 -9.05
CA LEU A 130 -6.57 0.70 -8.33
C LEU A 130 -6.17 0.82 -6.85
N LYS A 131 -5.75 -0.28 -6.21
CA LYS A 131 -5.17 -0.23 -4.85
C LYS A 131 -3.90 0.65 -4.86
N LEU A 132 -3.00 0.45 -5.84
CA LEU A 132 -1.79 1.28 -5.96
C LEU A 132 -2.14 2.76 -6.19
N ARG A 133 -3.11 3.07 -7.04
CA ARG A 133 -3.56 4.45 -7.30
C ARG A 133 -4.17 5.15 -6.07
N ARG A 134 -4.68 4.39 -5.11
CA ARG A 134 -5.22 4.92 -3.85
C ARG A 134 -4.18 4.98 -2.73
N ALA A 135 -3.09 4.25 -2.88
CA ALA A 135 -2.07 4.14 -1.85
C ALA A 135 -1.15 5.36 -1.79
N SER A 136 -0.66 5.63 -0.60
CA SER A 136 0.27 6.72 -0.28
C SER A 136 1.50 6.19 0.44
N VAL A 137 2.67 6.69 0.08
CA VAL A 137 3.96 6.28 0.68
C VAL A 137 4.75 7.51 1.11
N LEU A 138 5.32 7.47 2.29
CA LEU A 138 6.41 8.35 2.70
C LEU A 138 7.74 7.71 2.33
N LEU A 139 8.53 8.39 1.50
CA LEU A 139 9.89 8.03 1.18
C LEU A 139 10.84 8.99 1.89
N VAL A 140 11.61 8.48 2.83
CA VAL A 140 12.61 9.26 3.56
C VAL A 140 13.98 9.03 2.95
N GLY A 141 14.54 10.10 2.39
CA GLY A 141 15.78 10.08 1.65
C GLY A 141 15.60 9.86 0.14
N ALA A 142 16.09 10.79 -0.66
CA ALA A 142 16.17 10.70 -2.13
C ALA A 142 17.60 10.34 -2.59
N GLY A 143 18.30 9.56 -1.75
CA GLY A 143 19.67 9.10 -1.94
C GLY A 143 19.78 7.82 -2.77
N GLY A 144 20.78 6.99 -2.48
CA GLY A 144 21.06 5.76 -3.22
C GLY A 144 19.96 4.72 -3.16
N LEU A 145 19.34 4.50 -1.99
CA LEU A 145 18.19 3.60 -1.79
C LEU A 145 16.91 4.23 -2.31
N GLY A 146 16.68 5.51 -1.96
CA GLY A 146 15.46 6.22 -2.35
C GLY A 146 15.34 6.46 -3.86
N SER A 147 16.45 6.60 -4.58
CA SER A 147 16.44 6.82 -6.03
C SER A 147 15.69 5.74 -6.82
N PRO A 148 16.07 4.46 -6.74
CA PRO A 148 15.34 3.40 -7.43
C PRO A 148 13.95 3.19 -6.84
N ALA A 149 13.78 3.35 -5.51
CA ALA A 149 12.48 3.24 -4.88
C ALA A 149 11.49 4.25 -5.45
N ALA A 150 11.84 5.54 -5.51
CA ALA A 150 10.99 6.58 -6.06
C ALA A 150 10.63 6.32 -7.53
N LEU A 151 11.62 5.93 -8.36
CA LEU A 151 11.39 5.67 -9.78
C LEU A 151 10.40 4.53 -10.00
N TYR A 152 10.56 3.40 -9.33
CA TYR A 152 9.68 2.24 -9.52
C TYR A 152 8.32 2.41 -8.88
N LEU A 153 8.18 3.09 -7.74
CA LEU A 153 6.88 3.47 -7.17
C LEU A 153 6.10 4.37 -8.13
N ALA A 154 6.76 5.39 -8.69
CA ALA A 154 6.15 6.29 -9.65
C ALA A 154 5.76 5.55 -10.95
N ALA A 155 6.64 4.71 -11.50
CA ALA A 155 6.38 3.92 -12.68
C ALA A 155 5.22 2.94 -12.47
N ALA A 156 5.11 2.35 -11.27
CA ALA A 156 4.02 1.46 -10.89
C ALA A 156 2.66 2.16 -10.74
N GLY A 157 2.63 3.49 -10.69
CA GLY A 157 1.39 4.26 -10.55
C GLY A 157 0.87 4.30 -9.12
N LEU A 158 1.77 4.41 -8.15
CA LEU A 158 1.39 4.72 -6.77
C LEU A 158 0.72 6.09 -6.73
N GLY A 159 -0.42 6.22 -6.06
CA GLY A 159 -1.22 7.45 -6.13
C GLY A 159 -0.53 8.68 -5.57
N ARG A 160 0.11 8.56 -4.40
CA ARG A 160 0.81 9.68 -3.75
C ARG A 160 2.16 9.23 -3.17
N ILE A 161 3.21 9.98 -3.49
CA ILE A 161 4.54 9.80 -2.93
C ILE A 161 4.95 11.09 -2.22
N VAL A 162 5.14 11.02 -0.91
CA VAL A 162 5.71 12.11 -0.10
C VAL A 162 7.20 11.86 0.04
N ILE A 163 8.04 12.78 -0.46
CA ILE A 163 9.50 12.65 -0.43
C ILE A 163 10.07 13.66 0.57
N VAL A 164 10.85 13.17 1.53
CA VAL A 164 11.53 14.01 2.53
C VAL A 164 13.03 13.86 2.39
N ASP A 165 13.73 14.96 2.11
CA ASP A 165 15.19 15.03 2.04
C ASP A 165 15.61 16.52 2.14
N ASP A 166 16.64 16.85 2.92
CA ASP A 166 17.13 18.22 3.10
C ASP A 166 18.40 18.53 2.30
N ASP A 167 18.96 17.53 1.63
CA ASP A 167 20.21 17.65 0.90
C ASP A 167 20.07 18.29 -0.49
N ARG A 168 21.24 18.61 -1.03
CA ARG A 168 21.38 19.04 -2.44
C ARG A 168 22.07 17.95 -3.27
N VAL A 169 21.79 17.98 -4.56
CA VAL A 169 22.44 17.11 -5.52
C VAL A 169 23.91 17.48 -5.65
N GLU A 170 24.79 16.50 -5.44
CA GLU A 170 26.24 16.64 -5.58
C GLU A 170 26.78 15.67 -6.62
N ARG A 171 27.87 16.03 -7.30
CA ARG A 171 28.51 15.16 -8.29
C ARG A 171 28.96 13.82 -7.69
N SER A 172 29.48 13.81 -6.45
CA SER A 172 29.87 12.64 -5.71
C SER A 172 28.75 11.64 -5.43
N ASN A 173 27.49 12.09 -5.56
CA ASN A 173 26.32 11.26 -5.33
C ASN A 173 25.88 10.52 -6.60
N LEU A 174 26.14 11.05 -7.79
CA LEU A 174 25.56 10.59 -9.06
C LEU A 174 25.92 9.16 -9.42
N GLN A 175 27.02 8.61 -8.89
CA GLN A 175 27.43 7.24 -9.11
C GLN A 175 26.47 6.20 -8.51
N ARG A 176 25.53 6.61 -7.60
CA ARG A 176 24.54 5.73 -6.96
C ARG A 176 23.13 6.34 -6.84
N GLN A 177 22.97 7.63 -7.04
CA GLN A 177 21.69 8.34 -6.91
C GLN A 177 21.11 8.64 -8.31
N VAL A 178 20.68 7.57 -8.99
CA VAL A 178 20.24 7.59 -10.41
C VAL A 178 18.95 8.38 -10.67
N LEU A 179 18.30 8.87 -9.64
CA LEU A 179 17.15 9.77 -9.71
C LEU A 179 17.57 11.18 -10.18
N HIS A 180 18.82 11.56 -9.87
CA HIS A 180 19.39 12.86 -10.16
C HIS A 180 20.28 12.82 -11.41
N ALA A 181 20.62 13.99 -11.93
CA ALA A 181 21.45 14.13 -13.12
C ALA A 181 22.47 15.27 -12.94
N GLU A 182 23.53 15.28 -13.78
CA GLU A 182 24.58 16.30 -13.78
C GLU A 182 24.03 17.73 -13.85
N ALA A 183 22.97 17.93 -14.66
CA ALA A 183 22.30 19.23 -14.82
C ALA A 183 21.56 19.70 -13.54
N GLY A 184 21.37 18.82 -12.56
CA GLY A 184 20.70 19.11 -11.29
C GLY A 184 21.64 19.43 -10.15
N ILE A 185 22.96 19.46 -10.36
CA ILE A 185 23.92 19.74 -9.27
C ILE A 185 23.60 21.09 -8.61
N GLY A 186 23.54 21.08 -7.29
CA GLY A 186 23.19 22.24 -6.44
C GLY A 186 21.69 22.44 -6.20
N GLN A 187 20.80 21.78 -6.95
CA GLN A 187 19.36 21.77 -6.66
C GLN A 187 19.07 20.96 -5.40
N LEU A 188 17.95 21.24 -4.72
CA LEU A 188 17.45 20.36 -3.67
C LEU A 188 17.14 18.98 -4.26
N LYS A 189 17.50 17.90 -3.56
CA LYS A 189 17.22 16.54 -4.02
C LYS A 189 15.74 16.30 -4.23
N VAL A 190 14.87 16.84 -3.36
CA VAL A 190 13.42 16.71 -3.48
C VAL A 190 12.86 17.37 -4.74
N ASP A 191 13.40 18.53 -5.16
CA ASP A 191 12.98 19.22 -6.37
C ASP A 191 13.42 18.47 -7.64
N SER A 192 14.69 18.03 -7.66
CA SER A 192 15.23 17.19 -8.73
C SER A 192 14.44 15.88 -8.87
N ALA A 193 14.11 15.22 -7.73
CA ALA A 193 13.28 14.04 -7.70
C ALA A 193 11.89 14.28 -8.25
N SER A 194 11.20 15.32 -7.78
CA SER A 194 9.84 15.67 -8.22
C SER A 194 9.77 15.90 -9.72
N ALA A 195 10.72 16.67 -10.27
CA ALA A 195 10.79 16.94 -11.72
C ALA A 195 10.95 15.64 -12.53
N ARG A 196 11.85 14.74 -12.07
CA ARG A 196 12.11 13.46 -12.73
C ARG A 196 10.91 12.52 -12.68
N LEU A 197 10.25 12.41 -11.51
CA LEU A 197 9.12 11.51 -11.31
C LEU A 197 7.87 11.97 -12.07
N ARG A 198 7.59 13.27 -12.10
CA ARG A 198 6.51 13.84 -12.92
C ARG A 198 6.74 13.66 -14.41
N ALA A 199 7.98 13.73 -14.87
CA ALA A 199 8.32 13.42 -16.25
C ALA A 199 8.13 11.93 -16.59
N LEU A 200 8.35 11.04 -15.63
CA LEU A 200 8.13 9.59 -15.77
C LEU A 200 6.65 9.24 -15.75
N ASN A 201 5.92 9.76 -14.76
CA ASN A 201 4.49 9.51 -14.59
C ASN A 201 3.76 10.77 -14.10
N PRO A 202 3.11 11.52 -14.99
CA PRO A 202 2.41 12.75 -14.64
C PRO A 202 1.05 12.51 -13.94
N ASP A 203 0.60 11.27 -13.87
CA ASP A 203 -0.73 10.91 -13.37
C ASP A 203 -0.73 10.61 -11.85
N ILE A 204 0.43 10.78 -11.17
CA ILE A 204 0.61 10.55 -9.74
C ILE A 204 0.88 11.86 -8.99
N GLU A 205 0.54 11.88 -7.71
CA GLU A 205 0.84 13.00 -6.83
C GLU A 205 2.24 12.88 -6.22
N ILE A 206 3.08 13.90 -6.41
CA ILE A 206 4.39 14.00 -5.78
C ILE A 206 4.38 15.22 -4.85
N GLU A 207 4.47 14.95 -3.56
CA GLU A 207 4.65 15.94 -2.50
C GLU A 207 6.11 15.95 -2.04
N THR A 208 6.70 17.12 -1.94
CA THR A 208 8.11 17.26 -1.53
C THR A 208 8.22 18.07 -0.25
N ARG A 209 9.08 17.62 0.65
CA ARG A 209 9.38 18.29 1.91
C ARG A 209 10.90 18.43 2.05
N ALA A 210 11.40 19.62 1.78
CA ALA A 210 12.84 19.97 1.91
C ALA A 210 13.16 20.23 3.39
N LEU A 211 13.20 19.17 4.19
CA LEU A 211 13.49 19.26 5.63
C LEU A 211 14.21 18.01 6.13
N ARG A 212 14.99 18.18 7.17
CA ARG A 212 15.54 17.09 7.97
C ARG A 212 14.48 16.61 8.96
N LEU A 213 14.20 15.30 8.97
CA LEU A 213 13.26 14.77 9.95
C LEU A 213 13.77 14.97 11.38
N GLY A 214 12.91 15.52 12.21
CA GLY A 214 13.11 15.72 13.63
C GLY A 214 11.88 15.28 14.42
N ARG A 215 11.99 15.32 15.77
CA ARG A 215 10.87 14.94 16.66
C ARG A 215 9.61 15.73 16.39
N ASP A 216 9.75 17.00 16.01
CA ASP A 216 8.62 17.92 15.79
C ASP A 216 7.96 17.78 14.40
N THR A 217 8.62 17.08 13.46
CA THR A 217 8.16 16.97 12.07
C THR A 217 7.78 15.57 11.65
N VAL A 218 8.31 14.52 12.31
CA VAL A 218 8.15 13.13 11.88
C VAL A 218 6.70 12.66 11.95
N ASP A 219 5.96 13.02 13.00
CA ASP A 219 4.56 12.58 13.17
C ASP A 219 3.67 13.10 12.05
N ALA A 220 3.82 14.38 11.66
CA ALA A 220 3.09 14.96 10.53
C ALA A 220 3.46 14.34 9.17
N CYS A 221 4.63 13.69 9.07
CA CYS A 221 5.01 12.97 7.85
C CYS A 221 4.44 11.55 7.80
N VAL A 222 4.36 10.87 8.96
CA VAL A 222 3.98 9.46 9.06
C VAL A 222 2.47 9.25 9.16
N ALA A 223 1.74 10.19 9.76
CA ALA A 223 0.32 10.02 10.11
C ALA A 223 -0.58 9.72 8.90
N ASP A 224 -0.31 10.33 7.75
CA ASP A 224 -1.20 10.37 6.58
C ASP A 224 -0.67 9.57 5.37
N VAL A 225 0.02 8.47 5.64
CA VAL A 225 0.51 7.56 4.60
C VAL A 225 0.22 6.10 4.98
N ASP A 226 0.17 5.22 3.99
CA ASP A 226 -0.10 3.79 4.20
C ASP A 226 1.18 2.99 4.52
N LEU A 227 2.34 3.48 4.10
CA LEU A 227 3.63 2.84 4.29
C LEU A 227 4.73 3.89 4.38
N VAL A 228 5.70 3.65 5.26
CA VAL A 228 6.95 4.41 5.35
C VAL A 228 8.10 3.59 4.77
N ILE A 229 8.82 4.17 3.81
CA ILE A 229 10.02 3.60 3.22
C ILE A 229 11.23 4.40 3.72
N ASP A 230 12.08 3.73 4.46
CA ASP A 230 13.31 4.32 4.98
C ASP A 230 14.46 4.10 3.99
N GLY A 231 14.84 5.17 3.32
CA GLY A 231 16.03 5.27 2.46
C GLY A 231 17.16 6.09 3.09
N SER A 232 17.08 6.36 4.41
CA SER A 232 18.10 7.12 5.14
C SER A 232 19.38 6.30 5.37
N ASP A 233 20.47 7.01 5.61
CA ASP A 233 21.80 6.42 5.83
C ASP A 233 22.30 6.55 7.27
N ASN A 234 21.40 6.93 8.21
CA ASN A 234 21.81 7.20 9.59
C ASN A 234 20.84 6.60 10.63
N PHE A 235 21.40 6.13 11.74
CA PHE A 235 20.66 5.51 12.83
C PHE A 235 19.64 6.43 13.52
N PRO A 236 19.94 7.71 13.82
CA PRO A 236 18.98 8.60 14.46
C PRO A 236 17.64 8.69 13.71
N THR A 237 17.69 8.81 12.39
CA THR A 237 16.48 8.84 11.55
C THR A 237 15.70 7.53 11.62
N ARG A 238 16.38 6.38 11.61
CA ARG A 238 15.75 5.05 11.70
C ARG A 238 14.98 4.84 13.00
N TYR A 239 15.58 5.19 14.14
CA TYR A 239 14.89 5.11 15.43
C TYR A 239 13.73 6.09 15.53
N LEU A 240 13.88 7.30 15.00
CA LEU A 240 12.83 8.30 14.95
C LEU A 240 11.64 7.80 14.14
N LEU A 241 11.89 7.22 12.96
CA LEU A 241 10.86 6.63 12.10
C LEU A 241 10.18 5.44 12.77
N ASN A 242 10.95 4.54 13.40
CA ASN A 242 10.39 3.40 14.12
C ASN A 242 9.41 3.85 15.21
N ALA A 243 9.81 4.82 16.04
CA ALA A 243 8.96 5.35 17.09
C ALA A 243 7.68 6.02 16.55
N ALA A 244 7.80 6.80 15.46
CA ALA A 244 6.63 7.42 14.81
C ALA A 244 5.71 6.39 14.18
N CYS A 245 6.26 5.39 13.49
CA CYS A 245 5.49 4.30 12.88
C CYS A 245 4.72 3.48 13.93
N LEU A 246 5.31 3.27 15.12
CA LEU A 246 4.62 2.65 16.26
C LEU A 246 3.42 3.48 16.70
N ARG A 247 3.61 4.80 16.94
CA ARG A 247 2.53 5.69 17.39
C ARG A 247 1.36 5.77 16.42
N HIS A 248 1.65 5.76 15.12
CA HIS A 248 0.66 5.90 14.06
C HIS A 248 0.19 4.56 13.46
N ALA A 249 0.67 3.43 14.00
CA ALA A 249 0.40 2.07 13.49
C ALA A 249 0.68 1.94 11.98
N ARG A 250 1.76 2.57 11.49
CA ARG A 250 2.17 2.53 10.08
C ARG A 250 3.30 1.53 9.87
N PRO A 251 3.25 0.72 8.81
CA PRO A 251 4.36 -0.18 8.47
C PRO A 251 5.61 0.63 8.12
N LEU A 252 6.76 0.11 8.54
CA LEU A 252 8.10 0.62 8.24
C LEU A 252 8.87 -0.38 7.40
N LEU A 253 9.23 0.00 6.20
CA LEU A 253 10.09 -0.77 5.33
C LEU A 253 11.52 -0.20 5.38
N TYR A 254 12.33 -0.82 6.21
CA TYR A 254 13.72 -0.46 6.46
C TYR A 254 14.67 -1.03 5.40
N ALA A 255 15.71 -0.31 5.04
CA ALA A 255 16.83 -0.83 4.27
C ALA A 255 18.17 -0.17 4.69
N ALA A 256 19.26 -0.90 4.49
CA ALA A 256 20.61 -0.41 4.67
C ALA A 256 21.57 -1.09 3.70
N VAL A 257 22.65 -0.40 3.38
CA VAL A 257 23.73 -0.90 2.51
C VAL A 257 25.08 -0.54 3.08
N GLU A 258 26.03 -1.44 2.92
CA GLU A 258 27.41 -1.23 3.29
C GLU A 258 28.33 -1.98 2.33
N ARG A 259 29.31 -1.31 1.73
CA ARG A 259 30.30 -1.90 0.82
C ARG A 259 29.66 -2.75 -0.28
N PHE A 260 29.60 -4.06 -0.08
CA PHE A 260 29.06 -5.07 -1.01
C PHE A 260 27.86 -5.82 -0.43
N SER A 261 27.35 -5.43 0.73
CA SER A 261 26.21 -6.07 1.36
C SER A 261 25.07 -5.09 1.57
N GLY A 262 23.86 -5.63 1.64
CA GLY A 262 22.67 -4.87 1.94
C GLY A 262 21.65 -5.68 2.72
N GLN A 263 20.74 -4.99 3.34
CA GLN A 263 19.65 -5.62 4.08
C GLN A 263 18.38 -4.79 3.98
N LEU A 264 17.25 -5.46 4.06
CA LEU A 264 15.93 -4.83 4.16
C LEU A 264 15.00 -5.67 5.02
N GLY A 265 14.08 -5.02 5.70
CA GLY A 265 13.11 -5.67 6.57
C GLY A 265 11.81 -4.86 6.66
N LEU A 266 10.70 -5.57 6.84
CA LEU A 266 9.38 -4.97 7.02
C LEU A 266 8.92 -5.14 8.48
N PHE A 267 8.61 -4.04 9.11
CA PHE A 267 8.06 -3.97 10.45
C PHE A 267 6.67 -3.35 10.40
N ALA A 268 5.66 -4.03 10.97
CA ALA A 268 4.29 -3.51 11.06
C ALA A 268 3.93 -3.34 12.53
N PRO A 269 4.28 -2.20 13.12
CA PRO A 269 3.98 -1.92 14.51
C PRO A 269 2.46 -1.89 14.75
N GLY A 270 2.04 -2.24 15.98
CA GLY A 270 0.62 -2.32 16.35
C GLY A 270 -0.04 -3.68 16.06
N ARG A 271 0.63 -4.62 15.39
CA ARG A 271 0.21 -6.01 15.32
C ARG A 271 0.82 -6.79 16.46
N SER A 272 0.00 -7.35 17.34
CA SER A 272 0.45 -8.18 18.47
C SER A 272 1.43 -9.26 18.01
N GLY A 273 2.54 -9.39 18.71
CA GLY A 273 3.56 -10.41 18.45
C GLY A 273 4.48 -10.12 17.25
N GLN A 274 4.49 -8.90 16.70
CA GLN A 274 5.43 -8.49 15.65
C GLN A 274 6.57 -7.64 16.23
N PRO A 275 7.83 -7.88 15.78
CA PRO A 275 8.96 -7.06 16.19
C PRO A 275 8.88 -5.67 15.55
N CYS A 276 9.56 -4.71 16.18
CA CYS A 276 9.87 -3.42 15.56
C CYS A 276 11.37 -3.35 15.18
N TYR A 277 11.78 -2.24 14.55
CA TYR A 277 13.19 -2.02 14.19
C TYR A 277 14.12 -2.12 15.41
N ARG A 278 13.67 -1.65 16.58
CA ARG A 278 14.46 -1.67 17.81
C ARG A 278 14.61 -3.07 18.42
N CYS A 279 13.74 -4.03 18.11
CA CYS A 279 13.96 -5.43 18.45
C CYS A 279 15.16 -6.04 17.67
N LEU A 280 15.42 -5.53 16.46
CA LEU A 280 16.57 -5.94 15.65
C LEU A 280 17.86 -5.24 16.08
N PHE A 281 17.77 -3.93 16.39
CA PHE A 281 18.88 -3.08 16.82
C PHE A 281 18.50 -2.38 18.13
N PRO A 282 18.71 -3.05 19.29
CA PRO A 282 18.31 -2.52 20.59
C PRO A 282 18.93 -1.16 20.92
N ASP A 283 20.22 -1.02 20.62
CA ASP A 283 21.00 0.17 20.87
C ASP A 283 21.57 0.77 19.60
N ALA A 284 21.55 2.09 19.52
CA ALA A 284 22.24 2.78 18.43
C ALA A 284 23.76 2.64 18.66
N PRO A 285 24.53 2.34 17.60
CA PRO A 285 25.98 2.36 17.71
C PRO A 285 26.50 3.70 18.25
N GLY A 286 27.50 3.66 19.07
CA GLY A 286 28.17 4.86 19.57
C GLY A 286 28.82 5.66 18.43
N PRO A 287 29.15 6.94 18.67
CA PRO A 287 29.86 7.74 17.69
C PRO A 287 31.20 7.08 17.28
N GLY A 288 31.36 6.77 15.97
CA GLY A 288 32.54 6.16 15.40
C GLY A 288 32.64 4.63 15.52
N GLU A 289 31.66 3.94 16.13
CA GLU A 289 31.65 2.47 16.20
C GLU A 289 31.29 1.82 14.86
N VAL A 290 30.46 2.48 14.05
CA VAL A 290 30.10 2.03 12.69
C VAL A 290 30.42 3.16 11.73
N PRO A 291 31.28 2.93 10.73
CA PRO A 291 31.55 3.95 9.71
C PRO A 291 30.26 4.21 8.92
N ASN A 292 29.99 5.49 8.61
CA ASN A 292 28.89 5.82 7.72
C ASN A 292 29.20 5.39 6.27
N CYS A 293 28.18 5.34 5.40
CA CYS A 293 28.35 4.91 4.01
C CYS A 293 29.38 5.75 3.22
N ALA A 294 29.61 7.00 3.62
CA ALA A 294 30.60 7.86 2.99
C ALA A 294 32.04 7.44 3.37
N GLU A 295 32.23 6.96 4.59
CA GLU A 295 33.53 6.50 5.10
C GLU A 295 33.82 5.04 4.69
N ALA A 296 32.84 4.17 4.77
CA ALA A 296 32.97 2.75 4.42
C ALA A 296 33.08 2.48 2.92
N GLY A 297 32.54 3.39 2.11
CA GLY A 297 32.32 3.20 0.67
C GLY A 297 31.15 2.27 0.36
N VAL A 298 30.63 2.37 -0.86
CA VAL A 298 29.59 1.49 -1.36
C VAL A 298 29.71 1.33 -2.88
N LEU A 299 29.58 0.12 -3.38
CA LEU A 299 29.47 -0.12 -4.81
C LEU A 299 28.12 0.41 -5.30
N GLY A 300 28.12 1.41 -6.21
CA GLY A 300 26.95 2.23 -6.54
C GLY A 300 25.72 1.44 -7.02
N VAL A 301 25.90 0.27 -7.63
CA VAL A 301 24.79 -0.60 -8.03
C VAL A 301 24.06 -1.24 -6.84
N LEU A 302 24.73 -1.41 -5.70
CA LEU A 302 24.14 -2.14 -4.57
C LEU A 302 22.94 -1.41 -3.95
N PRO A 303 23.00 -0.11 -3.62
CA PRO A 303 21.79 0.61 -3.21
C PRO A 303 20.69 0.58 -4.28
N GLY A 304 21.05 0.47 -5.59
CA GLY A 304 20.12 0.23 -6.67
C GLY A 304 19.36 -1.09 -6.52
N ILE A 305 20.08 -2.17 -6.26
CA ILE A 305 19.49 -3.52 -6.04
C ILE A 305 18.60 -3.49 -4.78
N ILE A 306 19.11 -3.02 -3.66
CA ILE A 306 18.41 -3.04 -2.37
C ILE A 306 17.16 -2.13 -2.41
N GLY A 307 17.25 -0.92 -2.97
CA GLY A 307 16.11 -0.02 -3.11
C GLY A 307 15.05 -0.55 -4.10
N THR A 308 15.45 -1.32 -5.11
CA THR A 308 14.51 -2.01 -5.99
C THR A 308 13.81 -3.17 -5.27
N LEU A 309 14.54 -3.96 -4.47
CA LEU A 309 13.95 -5.00 -3.61
C LEU A 309 13.02 -4.38 -2.54
N GLN A 310 13.40 -3.24 -1.98
CA GLN A 310 12.56 -2.47 -1.06
C GLN A 310 11.25 -2.05 -1.75
N THR A 311 11.30 -1.59 -3.00
CA THR A 311 10.10 -1.26 -3.76
C THR A 311 9.24 -2.49 -4.06
N LEU A 312 9.85 -3.61 -4.44
CA LEU A 312 9.11 -4.86 -4.66
C LEU A 312 8.34 -5.28 -3.41
N GLU A 313 8.97 -5.21 -2.25
CA GLU A 313 8.33 -5.54 -0.97
C GLU A 313 7.20 -4.54 -0.62
N ALA A 314 7.40 -3.25 -0.90
CA ALA A 314 6.38 -2.22 -0.75
C ALA A 314 5.14 -2.51 -1.61
N LEU A 315 5.33 -2.81 -2.89
CA LEU A 315 4.24 -3.16 -3.81
C LEU A 315 3.52 -4.44 -3.39
N LYS A 316 4.25 -5.47 -2.97
CA LYS A 316 3.66 -6.72 -2.43
C LYS A 316 2.78 -6.44 -1.21
N MET A 317 3.26 -5.63 -0.28
CA MET A 317 2.52 -5.27 0.93
C MET A 317 1.24 -4.49 0.58
N LEU A 318 1.33 -3.47 -0.27
CA LEU A 318 0.19 -2.63 -0.68
C LEU A 318 -0.87 -3.42 -1.48
N LEU A 319 -0.43 -4.36 -2.30
CA LEU A 319 -1.30 -5.22 -3.08
C LEU A 319 -1.85 -6.42 -2.30
N GLY A 320 -1.19 -6.82 -1.21
CA GLY A 320 -1.50 -8.03 -0.46
C GLY A 320 -1.04 -9.30 -1.19
N LEU A 321 0.13 -9.27 -1.85
CA LEU A 321 0.64 -10.35 -2.69
C LEU A 321 1.79 -11.11 -2.03
N GLY A 322 1.79 -12.42 -2.24
CA GLY A 322 2.88 -13.32 -1.86
C GLY A 322 3.22 -13.29 -0.37
N ASP A 323 4.39 -13.84 -0.02
CA ASP A 323 4.90 -13.84 1.35
C ASP A 323 5.67 -12.54 1.61
N SER A 324 5.23 -11.76 2.59
CA SER A 324 5.93 -10.53 2.97
C SER A 324 7.14 -10.79 3.86
N LEU A 325 8.04 -9.81 3.94
CA LEU A 325 9.16 -9.79 4.89
C LEU A 325 8.73 -9.34 6.30
N LEU A 326 7.46 -9.40 6.63
CA LEU A 326 6.96 -8.99 7.95
C LEU A 326 7.64 -9.80 9.07
N GLY A 327 8.32 -9.10 9.98
CA GLY A 327 9.11 -9.72 11.06
C GLY A 327 10.34 -10.48 10.56
N GLN A 328 10.83 -10.18 9.37
CA GLN A 328 12.03 -10.79 8.79
C GLN A 328 12.94 -9.72 8.19
N VAL A 329 14.20 -10.03 8.11
CA VAL A 329 15.21 -9.25 7.39
C VAL A 329 15.79 -10.11 6.27
N LEU A 330 15.78 -9.59 5.06
CA LEU A 330 16.52 -10.14 3.93
C LEU A 330 17.93 -9.53 3.95
N VAL A 331 18.94 -10.40 4.05
CA VAL A 331 20.36 -10.03 3.93
C VAL A 331 20.86 -10.45 2.56
N VAL A 332 21.49 -9.52 1.87
CA VAL A 332 22.05 -9.68 0.52
C VAL A 332 23.56 -9.52 0.58
N ASP A 333 24.28 -10.52 0.11
CA ASP A 333 25.74 -10.47 -0.13
C ASP A 333 25.98 -10.34 -1.63
N GLY A 334 26.43 -9.18 -2.08
CA GLY A 334 26.65 -8.88 -3.48
C GLY A 334 27.90 -9.56 -4.06
N LEU A 335 28.88 -9.95 -3.24
CA LEU A 335 30.05 -10.67 -3.75
C LEU A 335 29.75 -12.16 -3.99
N GLN A 336 28.92 -12.75 -3.14
CA GLN A 336 28.52 -14.16 -3.26
C GLN A 336 27.19 -14.35 -4.00
N MET A 337 26.49 -13.25 -4.36
CA MET A 337 25.13 -13.27 -4.93
C MET A 337 24.17 -14.12 -4.09
N SER A 338 24.28 -14.04 -2.76
CA SER A 338 23.45 -14.80 -1.83
C SER A 338 22.40 -13.95 -1.16
N PHE A 339 21.22 -14.56 -0.94
CA PHE A 339 20.06 -13.94 -0.31
C PHE A 339 19.61 -14.81 0.85
N ARG A 340 19.59 -14.27 2.07
CA ARG A 340 19.19 -15.01 3.27
C ARG A 340 18.11 -14.25 4.02
N LYS A 341 17.00 -14.93 4.33
CA LYS A 341 15.95 -14.40 5.22
C LYS A 341 16.28 -14.80 6.67
N ILE A 342 16.26 -13.83 7.57
CA ILE A 342 16.48 -14.01 9.00
C ILE A 342 15.21 -13.56 9.70
N ARG A 343 14.64 -14.42 10.55
CA ARG A 343 13.49 -14.05 11.39
C ARG A 343 13.95 -13.17 12.53
N VAL A 344 13.24 -12.09 12.80
CA VAL A 344 13.41 -11.23 13.95
C VAL A 344 12.33 -11.60 14.97
N SER A 345 12.75 -11.95 16.19
CA SER A 345 11.81 -12.18 17.28
C SER A 345 11.44 -10.85 17.96
N PRO A 346 10.18 -10.66 18.36
CA PRO A 346 9.85 -9.53 19.22
C PRO A 346 10.60 -9.67 20.55
N ASP A 347 11.13 -8.57 21.04
CA ASP A 347 11.79 -8.49 22.35
C ASP A 347 10.76 -8.01 23.37
N PRO A 348 10.42 -8.83 24.40
CA PRO A 348 9.49 -8.43 25.45
C PRO A 348 9.97 -7.21 26.26
N GLU A 349 11.29 -6.99 26.34
CA GLU A 349 11.89 -5.87 27.05
C GLU A 349 12.19 -4.68 26.12
N CYS A 350 11.75 -4.73 24.87
CA CYS A 350 11.97 -3.62 23.92
C CYS A 350 11.35 -2.32 24.47
N PRO A 351 12.15 -1.25 24.61
CA PRO A 351 11.68 0.00 25.22
C PRO A 351 10.64 0.74 24.33
N GLU A 352 10.40 0.29 23.10
CA GLU A 352 9.45 0.94 22.19
C GLU A 352 8.21 0.10 21.87
N CYS A 353 8.33 -1.22 21.75
CA CYS A 353 7.18 -2.08 21.41
C CYS A 353 6.96 -3.22 22.41
N GLY A 354 7.84 -3.40 23.42
CA GLY A 354 7.63 -4.30 24.54
C GLY A 354 6.40 -3.84 25.35
N SER A 355 5.57 -4.79 25.75
CA SER A 355 4.35 -4.56 26.55
C SER A 355 4.61 -4.82 28.02
#